data_58593005d0d9a8f26284b6801fb7143a
#
_entry.id   58593005d0d9a8f26284b6801fb7143a
#
_cell.length_a   1.000
_cell.length_b   1.000
_cell.length_c   1.000
_cell.angle_alpha   90.00
_cell.angle_beta   90.00
_cell.angle_gamma   90.00
#
_symmetry.space_group_name_H-M   'P 1'
#
loop_
_entity.id
_entity.type
_entity.pdbx_description
1 polymer ?
#
loop_
_entity_poly.entity_id
_entity_poly.type
_entity_poly.pdbx_seq_one_letter_code
_entity_poly.pdbx_strand_id
1 'polypeptide(L)'
;MALNDAARPALARRLAALSGGLGVLKVGAVSKLATELRKSQAERTLQVLSAVQRSGLVAGAGAAFVHCIPAVQAAAAPHLGDDVRLGVQVLAEALAAPMRQLLQNAGVRPPAVIIDRVAAGGPAMTYDWEQSAVVDAHAAGVVDAAGVLATVLQTAASGALMALSTDAIVYHKNPAQSMEP
;
A
#
# COMPACT_ATOMS: atom_id res chain seq x y z
N MET A 1 24.33 10.87 -14.06
CA MET A 1 25.21 9.81 -13.53
C MET A 1 24.45 9.13 -12.40
N ALA A 2 23.82 7.97 -12.69
CA ALA A 2 23.00 7.25 -11.71
C ALA A 2 23.94 6.61 -10.65
N LEU A 3 23.80 7.02 -9.39
CA LEU A 3 24.48 6.38 -8.27
C LEU A 3 23.99 4.91 -8.19
N ASN A 4 24.94 3.98 -8.21
CA ASN A 4 24.72 2.56 -8.06
C ASN A 4 23.89 2.29 -6.79
N ASP A 5 22.76 1.58 -6.89
CA ASP A 5 21.86 1.31 -5.76
C ASP A 5 22.57 0.64 -4.57
N ALA A 6 23.64 -0.12 -4.81
CA ALA A 6 24.46 -0.71 -3.78
C ALA A 6 25.23 0.34 -2.94
N ALA A 7 25.51 1.52 -3.46
CA ALA A 7 26.22 2.59 -2.73
C ALA A 7 25.31 3.46 -1.87
N ARG A 8 23.99 3.45 -2.12
CA ARG A 8 23.01 4.27 -1.37
C ARG A 8 22.99 4.00 0.13
N PRO A 9 22.99 2.75 0.63
CA PRO A 9 23.01 2.49 2.07
C PRO A 9 24.29 2.99 2.76
N ALA A 10 25.43 2.87 2.10
CA ALA A 10 26.71 3.35 2.63
C ALA A 10 26.75 4.88 2.70
N LEU A 11 26.24 5.56 1.68
CA LEU A 11 26.14 7.03 1.65
C LEU A 11 25.13 7.53 2.69
N ALA A 12 23.99 6.85 2.87
CA ALA A 12 23.02 7.20 3.90
C ALA A 12 23.60 7.08 5.31
N ARG A 13 24.38 6.04 5.59
CA ARG A 13 25.10 5.88 6.86
C ARG A 13 26.14 7.00 7.09
N ARG A 14 26.89 7.38 6.07
CA ARG A 14 27.86 8.48 6.17
C ARG A 14 27.16 9.81 6.37
N LEU A 15 26.06 10.06 5.69
CA LEU A 15 25.24 11.25 5.87
C LEU A 15 24.67 11.32 7.29
N ALA A 16 24.14 10.23 7.82
CA ALA A 16 23.63 10.14 9.19
C ALA A 16 24.74 10.39 10.23
N ALA A 17 25.94 9.88 10.01
CA ALA A 17 27.08 10.11 10.89
C ALA A 17 27.53 11.58 10.88
N LEU A 18 27.39 12.28 9.75
CA LEU A 18 27.72 13.70 9.60
C LEU A 18 26.63 14.63 10.12
N SER A 19 25.36 14.21 10.04
CA SER A 19 24.19 15.00 10.46
C SER A 19 23.82 14.85 11.95
N GLY A 20 24.58 14.11 12.74
CA GLY A 20 24.56 14.24 14.19
C GLY A 20 23.80 13.21 15.00
N GLY A 21 23.50 12.01 14.48
CA GLY A 21 22.90 11.02 15.35
C GLY A 21 22.81 9.59 14.79
N LEU A 22 23.39 8.64 15.49
CA LEU A 22 23.13 7.22 15.31
C LEU A 22 22.24 6.73 16.46
N GLY A 23 20.99 6.38 16.14
CA GLY A 23 20.11 5.69 17.06
C GLY A 23 20.33 4.17 16.98
N VAL A 24 20.53 3.50 18.10
CA VAL A 24 20.64 2.04 18.18
C VAL A 24 19.42 1.49 18.91
N LEU A 25 18.54 0.82 18.16
CA LEU A 25 17.40 0.09 18.73
C LEU A 25 17.80 -1.35 19.03
N LYS A 26 17.90 -1.71 20.32
CA LYS A 26 18.15 -3.09 20.74
C LYS A 26 16.82 -3.82 20.89
N VAL A 27 16.66 -4.91 20.17
CA VAL A 27 15.44 -5.73 20.16
C VAL A 27 15.75 -7.10 20.76
N GLY A 28 14.92 -7.57 21.68
CA GLY A 28 15.04 -8.87 22.32
C GLY A 28 13.67 -9.52 22.55
N ALA A 29 13.68 -10.85 22.69
CA ALA A 29 12.52 -11.65 23.06
C ALA A 29 12.96 -12.96 23.75
N VAL A 30 12.00 -13.71 24.28
CA VAL A 30 12.24 -14.95 25.03
C VAL A 30 12.87 -16.06 24.15
N SER A 31 12.58 -16.07 22.85
CA SER A 31 13.15 -17.06 21.91
C SER A 31 13.87 -16.38 20.76
N LYS A 32 14.79 -17.11 20.12
CA LYS A 32 15.51 -16.65 18.93
C LYS A 32 14.55 -16.27 17.79
N LEU A 33 13.56 -17.12 17.52
CA LEU A 33 12.54 -16.88 16.49
C LEU A 33 11.75 -15.58 16.78
N ALA A 34 11.30 -15.40 18.01
CA ALA A 34 10.59 -14.19 18.41
C ALA A 34 11.46 -12.94 18.32
N THR A 35 12.76 -13.05 18.58
CA THR A 35 13.70 -11.94 18.41
C THR A 35 13.87 -11.57 16.93
N GLU A 36 13.99 -12.56 16.04
CA GLU A 36 14.09 -12.32 14.60
C GLU A 36 12.80 -11.71 14.03
N LEU A 37 11.64 -12.16 14.47
CA LEU A 37 10.34 -11.56 14.09
C LEU A 37 10.25 -10.09 14.53
N ARG A 38 10.59 -9.78 15.79
CA ARG A 38 10.59 -8.39 16.28
C ARG A 38 11.60 -7.51 15.55
N LYS A 39 12.77 -8.06 15.24
CA LYS A 39 13.78 -7.35 14.45
C LYS A 39 13.24 -7.01 13.05
N SER A 40 12.64 -7.99 12.36
CA SER A 40 12.03 -7.78 11.05
C SER A 40 10.90 -6.74 11.10
N GLN A 41 10.06 -6.75 12.14
CA GLN A 41 9.03 -5.74 12.36
C GLN A 41 9.63 -4.35 12.53
N ALA A 42 10.66 -4.21 13.38
CA ALA A 42 11.35 -2.94 13.60
C ALA A 42 11.97 -2.38 12.31
N GLU A 43 12.63 -3.23 11.52
CA GLU A 43 13.22 -2.86 10.23
C GLU A 43 12.16 -2.36 9.25
N ARG A 44 11.01 -3.06 9.13
CA ARG A 44 9.88 -2.64 8.31
C ARG A 44 9.30 -1.30 8.78
N THR A 45 9.13 -1.13 10.08
CA THR A 45 8.63 0.12 10.66
C THR A 45 9.54 1.29 10.33
N LEU A 46 10.87 1.12 10.42
CA LEU A 46 11.84 2.15 10.02
C LEU A 46 11.74 2.52 8.53
N GLN A 47 11.52 1.53 7.66
CA GLN A 47 11.30 1.78 6.23
C GLN A 47 10.02 2.59 5.99
N VAL A 48 8.92 2.24 6.67
CA VAL A 48 7.65 2.99 6.58
C VAL A 48 7.83 4.41 7.11
N LEU A 49 8.46 4.61 8.26
CA LEU A 49 8.73 5.95 8.80
C LEU A 49 9.57 6.80 7.83
N SER A 50 10.58 6.21 7.20
CA SER A 50 11.38 6.90 6.18
C SER A 50 10.56 7.24 4.92
N ALA A 51 9.59 6.42 4.55
CA ALA A 51 8.66 6.70 3.45
C ALA A 51 7.71 7.83 3.83
N VAL A 52 7.16 7.81 5.05
CA VAL A 52 6.28 8.85 5.59
C VAL A 52 6.97 10.22 5.62
N GLN A 53 8.22 10.28 6.06
CA GLN A 53 8.98 11.54 6.05
C GLN A 53 9.12 12.15 4.65
N ARG A 54 9.13 11.33 3.60
CA ARG A 54 9.26 11.80 2.21
C ARG A 54 7.93 12.12 1.55
N SER A 55 6.89 11.40 1.86
CA SER A 55 5.63 11.43 1.10
C SER A 55 4.39 11.80 1.91
N GLY A 56 4.53 11.91 3.24
CA GLY A 56 3.41 12.19 4.14
C GLY A 56 2.57 10.96 4.48
N LEU A 57 1.56 11.18 5.32
CA LEU A 57 0.58 10.20 5.78
C LEU A 57 -0.76 10.40 5.08
N VAL A 58 -1.48 9.31 4.89
CA VAL A 58 -2.87 9.28 4.41
C VAL A 58 -3.69 8.30 5.24
N ALA A 59 -5.01 8.36 5.12
CA ALA A 59 -5.92 7.42 5.78
C ALA A 59 -5.58 5.98 5.36
N GLY A 60 -5.37 5.12 6.34
CA GLY A 60 -4.99 3.72 6.17
C GLY A 60 -6.18 2.80 5.87
N ALA A 61 -5.94 1.49 5.97
CA ALA A 61 -6.97 0.46 5.76
C ALA A 61 -7.62 0.49 4.37
N GLY A 62 -6.92 1.02 3.36
CA GLY A 62 -7.43 1.16 2.01
C GLY A 62 -8.38 2.36 1.81
N ALA A 63 -8.65 3.16 2.85
CA ALA A 63 -9.53 4.32 2.76
C ALA A 63 -8.98 5.40 1.80
N ALA A 64 -7.68 5.61 1.76
CA ALA A 64 -7.07 6.57 0.84
C ALA A 64 -7.42 6.28 -0.62
N PHE A 65 -7.49 5.02 -1.03
CA PHE A 65 -7.91 4.65 -2.38
C PHE A 65 -9.39 5.00 -2.63
N VAL A 66 -10.26 4.75 -1.64
CA VAL A 66 -11.70 5.10 -1.72
C VAL A 66 -11.86 6.62 -1.89
N HIS A 67 -11.10 7.40 -1.14
CA HIS A 67 -11.13 8.87 -1.23
C HIS A 67 -10.59 9.42 -2.56
N CYS A 68 -9.79 8.65 -3.30
CA CYS A 68 -9.33 9.01 -4.64
C CYS A 68 -10.38 8.80 -5.73
N ILE A 69 -11.45 8.01 -5.50
CA ILE A 69 -12.45 7.66 -6.51
C ILE A 69 -13.07 8.90 -7.17
N PRO A 70 -13.54 9.93 -6.44
CA PRO A 70 -14.12 11.13 -7.07
C PRO A 70 -13.14 11.86 -7.98
N ALA A 71 -11.87 11.95 -7.58
CA ALA A 71 -10.84 12.59 -8.39
C ALA A 71 -10.54 11.81 -9.68
N VAL A 72 -10.52 10.49 -9.61
CA VAL A 72 -10.34 9.61 -10.78
C VAL A 72 -11.52 9.75 -11.72
N GLN A 73 -12.76 9.76 -11.22
CA GLN A 73 -13.96 9.94 -12.01
C GLN A 73 -14.01 11.32 -12.68
N ALA A 74 -13.58 12.37 -11.96
CA ALA A 74 -13.49 13.73 -12.51
C ALA A 74 -12.43 13.86 -13.62
N ALA A 75 -11.40 13.00 -13.62
CA ALA A 75 -10.40 12.95 -14.68
C ALA A 75 -10.94 12.40 -16.01
N ALA A 76 -12.11 11.74 -16.01
CA ALA A 76 -12.81 11.28 -17.21
C ALA A 76 -13.46 12.45 -17.95
N ALA A 77 -12.63 13.31 -18.55
CA ALA A 77 -13.12 14.50 -19.24
C ALA A 77 -13.96 14.14 -20.49
N PRO A 78 -14.98 14.95 -20.85
CA PRO A 78 -15.92 14.63 -21.95
C PRO A 78 -15.27 14.47 -23.33
N HIS A 79 -14.08 15.03 -23.54
CA HIS A 79 -13.35 14.96 -24.79
C HIS A 79 -12.47 13.71 -24.91
N LEU A 80 -12.39 12.87 -23.88
CA LEU A 80 -11.68 11.61 -23.93
C LEU A 80 -12.50 10.57 -24.68
N GLY A 81 -11.82 9.72 -25.49
CA GLY A 81 -12.47 8.61 -26.19
C GLY A 81 -13.16 7.64 -25.22
N ASP A 82 -14.11 6.88 -25.74
CA ASP A 82 -14.91 5.94 -24.94
C ASP A 82 -14.03 4.88 -24.22
N ASP A 83 -12.99 4.40 -24.87
CA ASP A 83 -12.05 3.43 -24.29
C ASP A 83 -11.32 3.99 -23.07
N VAL A 84 -10.91 5.28 -23.12
CA VAL A 84 -10.24 5.93 -22.00
C VAL A 84 -11.22 6.11 -20.84
N ARG A 85 -12.47 6.51 -21.13
CA ARG A 85 -13.52 6.65 -20.10
C ARG A 85 -13.82 5.31 -19.43
N LEU A 86 -13.89 4.23 -20.20
CA LEU A 86 -14.05 2.88 -19.67
C LEU A 86 -12.88 2.48 -18.76
N GLY A 87 -11.63 2.77 -19.18
CA GLY A 87 -10.45 2.53 -18.35
C GLY A 87 -10.49 3.28 -17.01
N VAL A 88 -10.92 4.54 -17.03
CA VAL A 88 -11.11 5.34 -15.80
C VAL A 88 -12.18 4.73 -14.90
N GLN A 89 -13.27 4.25 -15.46
CA GLN A 89 -14.34 3.61 -14.69
C GLN A 89 -13.84 2.30 -14.04
N VAL A 90 -13.15 1.45 -14.78
CA VAL A 90 -12.55 0.22 -14.26
C VAL A 90 -11.59 0.52 -13.11
N LEU A 91 -10.75 1.55 -13.26
CA LEU A 91 -9.85 1.98 -12.18
C LEU A 91 -10.63 2.45 -10.96
N ALA A 92 -11.65 3.28 -11.13
CA ALA A 92 -12.46 3.80 -10.02
C ALA A 92 -13.14 2.67 -9.22
N GLU A 93 -13.65 1.65 -9.91
CA GLU A 93 -14.23 0.46 -9.27
C GLU A 93 -13.19 -0.38 -8.52
N ALA A 94 -11.99 -0.52 -9.10
CA ALA A 94 -10.89 -1.28 -8.51
C ALA A 94 -10.34 -0.63 -7.23
N LEU A 95 -10.38 0.70 -7.11
CA LEU A 95 -9.87 1.42 -5.93
C LEU A 95 -10.60 1.06 -4.62
N ALA A 96 -11.85 0.63 -4.68
CA ALA A 96 -12.60 0.17 -3.50
C ALA A 96 -12.27 -1.28 -3.09
N ALA A 97 -11.60 -2.05 -3.96
CA ALA A 97 -11.37 -3.48 -3.73
C ALA A 97 -10.48 -3.77 -2.50
N PRO A 98 -9.36 -3.05 -2.24
CA PRO A 98 -8.52 -3.31 -1.08
C PRO A 98 -9.28 -3.17 0.24
N MET A 99 -10.02 -2.08 0.42
CA MET A 99 -10.83 -1.87 1.63
C MET A 99 -11.93 -2.92 1.76
N ARG A 100 -12.61 -3.24 0.64
CA ARG A 100 -13.66 -4.29 0.61
C ARG A 100 -13.10 -5.64 1.08
N GLN A 101 -11.93 -6.02 0.59
CA GLN A 101 -11.30 -7.28 0.98
C GLN A 101 -10.89 -7.31 2.46
N LEU A 102 -10.34 -6.20 2.97
CA LEU A 102 -10.00 -6.09 4.39
C LEU A 102 -11.23 -6.23 5.29
N LEU A 103 -12.34 -5.56 4.94
CA LEU A 103 -13.61 -5.66 5.67
C LEU A 103 -14.18 -7.10 5.63
N GLN A 104 -14.10 -7.76 4.47
CA GLN A 104 -14.53 -9.16 4.34
C GLN A 104 -13.68 -10.10 5.19
N ASN A 105 -12.37 -9.93 5.19
CA ASN A 105 -11.44 -10.73 6.02
C ASN A 105 -11.70 -10.53 7.52
N ALA A 106 -12.09 -9.30 7.91
CA ALA A 106 -12.49 -8.98 9.28
C ALA A 106 -13.92 -9.45 9.64
N GLY A 107 -14.64 -10.09 8.71
CA GLY A 107 -16.00 -10.56 8.94
C GLY A 107 -17.08 -9.48 8.92
N VAL A 108 -16.74 -8.25 8.54
CA VAL A 108 -17.68 -7.11 8.49
C VAL A 108 -18.62 -7.25 7.28
N ARG A 109 -19.93 -7.26 7.54
CA ARG A 109 -20.95 -7.41 6.49
C ARG A 109 -22.09 -6.42 6.71
N PRO A 110 -22.60 -5.77 5.64
CA PRO A 110 -22.08 -5.72 4.27
C PRO A 110 -20.95 -4.68 4.14
N PRO A 111 -19.81 -5.01 3.50
CA PRO A 111 -18.67 -4.11 3.39
C PRO A 111 -18.98 -2.82 2.61
N ALA A 112 -19.90 -2.86 1.65
CA ALA A 112 -20.29 -1.70 0.84
C ALA A 112 -20.80 -0.53 1.71
N VAL A 113 -21.63 -0.80 2.71
CA VAL A 113 -22.18 0.23 3.61
C VAL A 113 -21.05 0.94 4.38
N ILE A 114 -20.03 0.22 4.78
CA ILE A 114 -18.89 0.82 5.49
C ILE A 114 -18.06 1.68 4.53
N ILE A 115 -17.81 1.20 3.31
CA ILE A 115 -17.09 1.94 2.27
C ILE A 115 -17.81 3.26 1.98
N ASP A 116 -19.13 3.22 1.80
CA ASP A 116 -19.95 4.43 1.55
C ASP A 116 -19.87 5.41 2.72
N ARG A 117 -19.90 4.94 3.97
CA ARG A 117 -19.74 5.78 5.16
C ARG A 117 -18.37 6.42 5.24
N VAL A 118 -17.31 5.67 4.93
CA VAL A 118 -15.94 6.19 4.89
C VAL A 118 -15.84 7.26 3.80
N ALA A 119 -16.34 6.99 2.59
CA ALA A 119 -16.35 7.93 1.48
C ALA A 119 -17.10 9.23 1.82
N ALA A 120 -18.26 9.13 2.47
CA ALA A 120 -19.07 10.27 2.89
C ALA A 120 -18.45 11.08 4.04
N GLY A 121 -17.62 10.46 4.87
CA GLY A 121 -16.98 11.10 6.03
C GLY A 121 -15.83 12.03 5.69
N GLY A 122 -15.32 11.97 4.44
CA GLY A 122 -14.23 12.82 3.97
C GLY A 122 -12.84 12.18 4.08
N PRO A 123 -11.80 12.84 3.55
CA PRO A 123 -10.49 12.24 3.26
C PRO A 123 -9.68 11.80 4.48
N ALA A 124 -10.03 12.27 5.68
CA ALA A 124 -9.38 11.86 6.92
C ALA A 124 -10.03 10.62 7.56
N MET A 125 -11.18 10.15 7.05
CA MET A 125 -11.92 9.06 7.68
C MET A 125 -11.47 7.70 7.16
N THR A 126 -11.46 6.73 8.08
CA THR A 126 -11.21 5.31 7.81
C THR A 126 -12.08 4.43 8.70
N TYR A 127 -11.99 3.12 8.56
CA TYR A 127 -12.66 2.17 9.42
C TYR A 127 -11.65 1.49 10.36
N ASP A 128 -11.94 1.56 11.65
CA ASP A 128 -11.22 0.83 12.68
C ASP A 128 -12.03 -0.41 13.08
N TRP A 129 -11.47 -1.60 12.83
CA TRP A 129 -12.12 -2.88 13.18
C TRP A 129 -12.03 -3.23 14.67
N GLU A 130 -11.10 -2.66 15.44
CA GLU A 130 -11.06 -2.84 16.89
C GLU A 130 -12.22 -2.12 17.54
N GLN A 131 -12.52 -0.90 17.09
CA GLN A 131 -13.66 -0.11 17.55
C GLN A 131 -14.96 -0.42 16.79
N SER A 132 -14.88 -1.17 15.68
CA SER A 132 -15.99 -1.43 14.75
C SER A 132 -16.72 -0.16 14.29
N ALA A 133 -15.97 0.91 14.05
CA ALA A 133 -16.49 2.24 13.75
C ALA A 133 -15.71 2.95 12.64
N VAL A 134 -16.37 3.92 11.99
CA VAL A 134 -15.71 4.89 11.12
C VAL A 134 -15.13 5.98 12.02
N VAL A 135 -13.82 6.20 11.90
CA VAL A 135 -13.03 7.06 12.78
C VAL A 135 -12.11 7.98 11.98
N ASP A 136 -11.60 9.03 12.61
CA ASP A 136 -10.52 9.82 12.05
C ASP A 136 -9.22 8.97 12.04
N ALA A 137 -8.61 8.83 10.86
CA ALA A 137 -7.45 7.98 10.64
C ALA A 137 -6.22 8.42 11.46
N HIS A 138 -6.01 9.72 11.59
CA HIS A 138 -4.88 10.26 12.33
C HIS A 138 -5.08 10.11 13.83
N ALA A 139 -6.28 10.39 14.33
CA ALA A 139 -6.59 10.25 15.75
C ALA A 139 -6.55 8.78 16.22
N ALA A 140 -7.01 7.85 15.37
CA ALA A 140 -6.99 6.41 15.65
C ALA A 140 -5.63 5.75 15.36
N GLY A 141 -4.69 6.44 14.67
CA GLY A 141 -3.41 5.88 14.27
C GLY A 141 -3.49 4.88 13.11
N VAL A 142 -4.62 4.84 12.39
CA VAL A 142 -4.83 3.96 11.22
C VAL A 142 -4.41 4.71 9.97
N VAL A 143 -3.11 4.75 9.71
CA VAL A 143 -2.51 5.58 8.66
C VAL A 143 -1.54 4.77 7.80
N ASP A 144 -1.38 5.19 6.55
CA ASP A 144 -0.44 4.62 5.58
C ASP A 144 0.49 5.70 5.00
N ALA A 145 1.64 5.29 4.47
CA ALA A 145 2.56 6.19 3.79
C ALA A 145 2.06 6.44 2.35
N ALA A 146 1.81 7.69 1.98
CA ALA A 146 1.26 8.08 0.69
C ALA A 146 2.10 7.56 -0.49
N GLY A 147 3.43 7.65 -0.42
CA GLY A 147 4.33 7.18 -1.47
C GLY A 147 4.29 5.66 -1.68
N VAL A 148 4.03 4.89 -0.62
CA VAL A 148 3.88 3.44 -0.72
C VAL A 148 2.60 3.11 -1.49
N LEU A 149 1.47 3.76 -1.16
CA LEU A 149 0.20 3.55 -1.85
C LEU A 149 0.25 3.95 -3.32
N ALA A 150 0.93 5.05 -3.65
CA ALA A 150 1.15 5.46 -5.04
C ALA A 150 1.94 4.39 -5.82
N THR A 151 3.00 3.84 -5.23
CA THR A 151 3.80 2.77 -5.85
C THR A 151 2.97 1.49 -6.02
N VAL A 152 2.17 1.11 -5.02
CA VAL A 152 1.26 -0.04 -5.09
C VAL A 152 0.30 0.10 -6.26
N LEU A 153 -0.32 1.27 -6.42
CA LEU A 153 -1.27 1.53 -7.51
C LEU A 153 -0.59 1.45 -8.88
N GLN A 154 0.59 2.08 -9.03
CA GLN A 154 1.36 2.01 -10.27
C GLN A 154 1.76 0.59 -10.64
N THR A 155 2.22 -0.19 -9.66
CA THR A 155 2.62 -1.58 -9.87
C THR A 155 1.43 -2.46 -10.22
N ALA A 156 0.29 -2.28 -9.55
CA ALA A 156 -0.94 -3.01 -9.85
C ALA A 156 -1.46 -2.70 -11.26
N ALA A 157 -1.47 -1.42 -11.65
CA ALA A 157 -1.87 -1.01 -13.00
C ALA A 157 -0.93 -1.60 -14.07
N SER A 158 0.38 -1.56 -13.85
CA SER A 158 1.37 -2.16 -14.76
C SER A 158 1.18 -3.67 -14.91
N GLY A 159 0.93 -4.37 -13.81
CA GLY A 159 0.66 -5.81 -13.84
C GLY A 159 -0.66 -6.14 -14.57
N ALA A 160 -1.70 -5.37 -14.35
CA ALA A 160 -2.97 -5.53 -15.04
C ALA A 160 -2.85 -5.29 -16.56
N LEU A 161 -2.12 -4.24 -16.97
CA LEU A 161 -1.85 -3.95 -18.37
C LEU A 161 -1.06 -5.08 -19.04
N MET A 162 -0.08 -5.64 -18.35
CA MET A 162 0.70 -6.78 -18.84
C MET A 162 -0.21 -8.01 -19.03
N ALA A 163 -1.09 -8.29 -18.07
CA ALA A 163 -2.04 -9.41 -18.17
C ALA A 163 -3.04 -9.22 -19.33
N LEU A 164 -3.56 -8.00 -19.51
CA LEU A 164 -4.47 -7.66 -20.60
C LEU A 164 -3.83 -7.71 -21.98
N SER A 165 -2.53 -7.45 -22.10
CA SER A 165 -1.78 -7.50 -23.36
C SER A 165 -1.26 -8.90 -23.71
N THR A 166 -1.51 -9.91 -22.89
CA THR A 166 -1.01 -11.27 -23.07
C THR A 166 -2.05 -12.14 -23.79
N ASP A 167 -1.73 -12.58 -25.02
CA ASP A 167 -2.62 -13.46 -25.79
C ASP A 167 -2.49 -14.93 -25.38
N ALA A 168 -1.30 -15.38 -24.97
CA ALA A 168 -1.03 -16.75 -24.64
C ALA A 168 0.03 -16.88 -23.55
N ILE A 169 -0.14 -17.86 -22.68
CA ILE A 169 0.83 -18.24 -21.66
C ILE A 169 1.36 -19.64 -21.99
N VAL A 170 2.66 -19.76 -22.22
CA VAL A 170 3.32 -21.05 -22.45
C VAL A 170 3.97 -21.51 -21.15
N TYR A 171 3.57 -22.68 -20.69
CA TYR A 171 4.15 -23.29 -19.49
C TYR A 171 4.70 -24.70 -19.79
N HIS A 172 5.65 -25.13 -18.99
CA HIS A 172 6.24 -26.46 -19.15
C HIS A 172 5.22 -27.54 -18.78
N LYS A 173 5.00 -28.53 -19.66
CA LYS A 173 4.02 -29.62 -19.44
C LYS A 173 4.34 -30.46 -18.21
N ASN A 174 5.62 -30.65 -17.93
CA ASN A 174 6.13 -31.35 -16.73
C ASN A 174 7.10 -30.41 -16.02
N PRO A 175 6.65 -29.56 -15.09
CA PRO A 175 7.56 -28.77 -14.29
C PRO A 175 8.47 -29.72 -13.51
N ALA A 176 9.79 -29.56 -13.61
CA ALA A 176 10.72 -30.28 -12.77
C ALA A 176 10.35 -29.97 -11.32
N GLN A 177 10.01 -30.99 -10.54
CA GLN A 177 9.87 -30.83 -9.10
C GLN A 177 11.26 -30.50 -8.56
N SER A 178 11.54 -29.21 -8.31
CA SER A 178 12.70 -28.83 -7.50
C SER A 178 12.37 -29.24 -6.07
N MET A 179 12.83 -30.39 -5.66
CA MET A 179 12.96 -30.69 -4.24
C MET A 179 14.20 -29.94 -3.76
N GLU A 180 14.04 -28.69 -3.41
CA GLU A 180 15.01 -28.02 -2.56
C GLU A 180 14.71 -28.43 -1.09
N PRO A 181 15.73 -28.87 -0.34
CA PRO A 181 15.62 -29.33 1.04
C PRO A 181 15.30 -28.19 2.01
#